data_2cb6afe5ce3aad03b7b18a988c69d9c3
#
_entry.id   2cb6afe5ce3aad03b7b18a988c69d9c3
#
_cell.length_a   1.000
_cell.length_b   1.000
_cell.length_c   1.000
_cell.angle_alpha   90.00
_cell.angle_beta   90.00
_cell.angle_gamma   90.00
#
_symmetry.space_group_name_H-M   'P 1'
#
loop_
_entity.id
_entity.type
_entity.pdbx_description
1 polymer ?
#
loop_
_entity_poly.entity_id
_entity_poly.type
_entity_poly.pdbx_seq_one_letter_code
_entity_poly.pdbx_strand_id
1 'polypeptide(L)'
;MHGLTTLAPEPTFVNTGVSTIRCPLFSQREAGAAMDVSFLGGPRPQRGVAVVAPFDFALDRELWRWVPDEVSLHLTRTPFVPVEVSLDLARLVSEHETLGEAVRALSAVAPEVVAYACTSGSFVGGIAGERAMCAAMSGAGDALPSVTTSGALLEALEELRIRRVALVTPYTVSVTRALERYVAEAGIRVTGCSFMGLTRRIWQVPYRDVVAMARRAARPGAADALFISCTNLPTYDVIPQLEAELRIPVLSANQVTMWAALRRMGTRAVGPYQALLDEAARAWPVLPEEAQGHQDHQEHGEGLT
;
A
#
# COMPACT_ATOMS: atom_id res chain seq x y z
N MET A 1 50.83 13.09 34.76
CA MET A 1 49.86 14.14 34.37
C MET A 1 48.56 13.43 34.10
N HIS A 2 47.57 13.60 35.01
CA HIS A 2 46.33 12.87 35.00
C HIS A 2 45.30 13.61 34.12
N GLY A 3 44.74 12.93 33.12
CA GLY A 3 43.61 13.42 32.32
C GLY A 3 42.29 13.08 33.00
N LEU A 4 41.56 14.10 33.41
CA LEU A 4 40.22 14.01 33.96
C LEU A 4 39.20 13.83 32.81
N THR A 5 38.55 12.68 32.79
CA THR A 5 37.38 12.41 31.95
C THR A 5 36.18 13.02 32.63
N THR A 6 35.62 14.10 32.07
CA THR A 6 34.34 14.70 32.51
C THR A 6 33.18 13.86 32.00
N LEU A 7 32.50 13.20 32.92
CA LEU A 7 31.19 12.59 32.68
C LEU A 7 30.15 13.71 32.54
N ALA A 8 29.34 13.63 31.47
CA ALA A 8 28.20 14.49 31.28
C ALA A 8 27.11 14.17 32.35
N PRO A 9 26.39 15.16 32.89
CA PRO A 9 25.37 14.92 33.89
C PRO A 9 24.13 14.25 33.25
N GLU A 10 23.61 13.24 33.94
CA GLU A 10 22.33 12.63 33.62
C GLU A 10 21.18 13.66 33.73
N PRO A 11 20.14 13.56 32.90
CA PRO A 11 18.99 14.48 32.97
C PRO A 11 18.19 14.22 34.24
N THR A 12 18.23 15.17 35.15
CA THR A 12 17.35 15.21 36.32
C THR A 12 15.92 15.49 35.88
N PHE A 13 15.04 14.52 36.03
CA PHE A 13 13.61 14.74 35.89
C PHE A 13 13.13 15.69 37.02
N VAL A 14 12.79 16.91 36.64
CA VAL A 14 12.12 17.84 37.54
C VAL A 14 10.66 17.45 37.62
N ASN A 15 10.23 16.95 38.75
CA ASN A 15 8.83 16.66 39.08
C ASN A 15 8.07 18.00 39.18
N THR A 16 7.54 18.47 38.04
CA THR A 16 6.63 19.63 38.02
C THR A 16 5.27 19.13 38.47
N GLY A 17 4.90 19.53 39.71
CA GLY A 17 3.61 19.23 40.27
C GLY A 17 2.47 19.58 39.32
N VAL A 18 1.69 18.57 38.96
CA VAL A 18 0.47 18.76 38.17
C VAL A 18 -0.53 19.50 39.02
N SER A 19 -0.72 20.79 38.72
CA SER A 19 -1.79 21.62 39.33
C SER A 19 -3.13 21.08 38.82
N THR A 20 -3.85 20.37 39.68
CA THR A 20 -5.21 19.90 39.39
C THR A 20 -6.16 21.07 39.33
N ILE A 21 -6.55 21.50 38.14
CA ILE A 21 -7.66 22.45 37.93
C ILE A 21 -8.94 21.68 38.28
N ARG A 22 -9.52 22.01 39.45
CA ARG A 22 -10.83 21.48 39.82
C ARG A 22 -11.89 22.15 38.94
N CYS A 23 -12.52 21.40 38.08
CA CYS A 23 -13.71 21.82 37.35
C CYS A 23 -14.91 21.80 38.32
N PRO A 24 -15.64 22.93 38.54
CA PRO A 24 -16.69 23.02 39.55
C PRO A 24 -18.02 22.36 39.18
N LEU A 25 -18.10 21.64 38.07
CA LEU A 25 -19.35 21.09 37.53
C LEU A 25 -19.62 19.61 37.86
N PHE A 26 -18.74 18.95 38.62
CA PHE A 26 -19.04 17.59 39.10
C PHE A 26 -19.44 17.62 40.56
N SER A 27 -20.76 17.65 40.82
CA SER A 27 -21.34 17.36 42.15
C SER A 27 -20.94 15.95 42.56
N GLN A 28 -20.66 15.80 43.84
CA GLN A 28 -20.27 14.54 44.51
C GLN A 28 -21.26 13.43 44.17
N ARG A 29 -20.88 12.57 43.21
CA ARG A 29 -21.35 11.18 43.19
C ARG A 29 -20.37 10.37 44.04
N GLU A 30 -20.93 9.54 44.90
CA GLU A 30 -20.24 8.68 45.86
C GLU A 30 -18.95 8.13 45.25
N ALA A 31 -17.85 8.28 46.00
CA ALA A 31 -16.55 7.74 45.62
C ALA A 31 -16.65 6.22 45.61
N GLY A 32 -17.09 5.69 44.48
CA GLY A 32 -16.87 4.28 44.11
C GLY A 32 -15.38 4.02 44.27
N ALA A 33 -15.01 2.88 44.87
CA ALA A 33 -13.62 2.48 45.07
C ALA A 33 -12.85 2.75 43.77
N ALA A 34 -11.81 3.60 43.83
CA ALA A 34 -10.97 3.87 42.69
C ALA A 34 -10.41 2.53 42.22
N MET A 35 -10.76 2.16 40.98
CA MET A 35 -10.26 0.90 40.39
C MET A 35 -8.73 1.04 40.29
N ASP A 36 -8.01 0.15 40.94
CA ASP A 36 -6.56 0.05 40.77
C ASP A 36 -6.27 -0.52 39.36
N VAL A 37 -5.75 0.34 38.47
CA VAL A 37 -5.38 -0.02 37.10
C VAL A 37 -3.87 -0.20 36.94
N SER A 38 -3.12 -0.17 38.03
CA SER A 38 -1.64 -0.29 37.99
C SER A 38 -1.17 -1.60 37.33
N PHE A 39 -1.99 -2.65 37.40
CA PHE A 39 -1.70 -3.95 36.77
C PHE A 39 -1.80 -3.94 35.24
N LEU A 40 -2.43 -2.93 34.62
CA LEU A 40 -2.55 -2.84 33.17
C LEU A 40 -1.23 -2.51 32.49
N GLY A 41 -0.25 -1.98 33.24
CA GLY A 41 0.98 -1.45 32.67
C GLY A 41 0.75 -0.21 31.83
N GLY A 42 1.79 0.23 31.12
CA GLY A 42 1.69 1.33 30.15
C GLY A 42 1.19 0.82 28.77
N PRO A 43 0.84 1.72 27.85
CA PRO A 43 0.56 1.35 26.46
C PRO A 43 1.81 0.68 25.86
N ARG A 44 1.59 -0.34 25.02
CA ARG A 44 2.71 -0.97 24.30
C ARG A 44 3.33 0.06 23.36
N PRO A 45 4.67 0.17 23.32
CA PRO A 45 5.34 1.01 22.32
C PRO A 45 4.89 0.59 20.92
N GLN A 46 4.50 1.56 20.10
CA GLN A 46 4.14 1.35 18.71
C GLN A 46 5.33 1.67 17.81
N ARG A 47 5.61 0.81 16.84
CA ARG A 47 6.55 1.08 15.75
C ARG A 47 5.86 1.93 14.71
N GLY A 48 6.55 2.92 14.12
CA GLY A 48 5.92 3.91 13.24
C GLY A 48 6.28 3.74 11.76
N VAL A 49 5.28 3.77 10.89
CA VAL A 49 5.43 4.04 9.45
C VAL A 49 4.95 5.46 9.18
N ALA A 50 5.85 6.33 8.70
CA ALA A 50 5.46 7.63 8.16
C ALA A 50 4.89 7.46 6.76
N VAL A 51 3.69 7.96 6.50
CA VAL A 51 3.04 7.87 5.19
C VAL A 51 2.79 9.28 4.65
N VAL A 52 3.41 9.60 3.53
CA VAL A 52 3.11 10.80 2.75
C VAL A 52 2.17 10.41 1.61
N ALA A 53 1.01 11.03 1.54
CA ALA A 53 -0.01 10.76 0.52
C ALA A 53 -0.37 12.04 -0.23
N PRO A 54 -0.91 11.97 -1.46
CA PRO A 54 -1.46 13.13 -2.13
C PRO A 54 -2.61 13.75 -1.34
N PHE A 55 -2.87 15.04 -1.55
CA PHE A 55 -3.93 15.78 -0.87
C PHE A 55 -5.32 15.17 -1.04
N ASP A 56 -5.57 14.47 -2.16
CA ASP A 56 -6.85 13.86 -2.51
C ASP A 56 -6.99 12.40 -2.04
N PHE A 57 -5.99 11.85 -1.35
CA PHE A 57 -6.02 10.48 -0.85
C PHE A 57 -7.13 10.28 0.19
N ALA A 58 -7.97 9.26 0.00
CA ALA A 58 -9.18 9.03 0.81
C ALA A 58 -9.32 7.59 1.35
N LEU A 59 -8.32 6.73 1.15
CA LEU A 59 -8.38 5.32 1.53
C LEU A 59 -7.47 4.98 2.74
N ASP A 60 -7.37 5.88 3.70
CA ASP A 60 -6.58 5.68 4.92
C ASP A 60 -6.90 4.34 5.61
N ARG A 61 -8.20 4.03 5.76
CA ARG A 61 -8.63 2.79 6.41
C ARG A 61 -8.24 1.53 5.64
N GLU A 62 -8.06 1.63 4.32
CA GLU A 62 -7.60 0.49 3.53
C GLU A 62 -6.13 0.19 3.84
N LEU A 63 -5.27 1.20 4.00
CA LEU A 63 -3.86 1.01 4.38
C LEU A 63 -3.74 0.24 5.70
N TRP A 64 -4.53 0.60 6.72
CA TRP A 64 -4.51 -0.05 8.02
C TRP A 64 -4.84 -1.55 7.97
N ARG A 65 -5.53 -2.03 6.95
CA ARG A 65 -5.91 -3.44 6.84
C ARG A 65 -4.72 -4.37 6.56
N TRP A 66 -3.59 -3.83 6.10
CA TRP A 66 -2.35 -4.59 5.91
C TRP A 66 -1.37 -4.44 7.06
N VAL A 67 -1.69 -3.65 8.07
CA VAL A 67 -0.78 -3.27 9.16
C VAL A 67 -1.06 -4.12 10.39
N PRO A 68 -0.05 -4.79 10.98
CA PRO A 68 -0.22 -5.52 12.22
C PRO A 68 -0.37 -4.58 13.43
N ASP A 69 -0.95 -5.10 14.52
CA ASP A 69 -1.36 -4.31 15.69
C ASP A 69 -0.23 -3.56 16.39
N GLU A 70 1.03 -4.02 16.26
CA GLU A 70 2.21 -3.38 16.86
C GLU A 70 2.76 -2.19 16.04
N VAL A 71 2.15 -1.89 14.88
CA VAL A 71 2.60 -0.81 13.99
C VAL A 71 1.53 0.27 13.85
N SER A 72 1.95 1.51 13.95
CA SER A 72 1.12 2.70 13.70
C SER A 72 1.47 3.38 12.39
N LEU A 73 0.45 3.82 11.66
CA LEU A 73 0.61 4.69 10.49
C LEU A 73 0.48 6.16 10.92
N HIS A 74 1.48 6.95 10.63
CA HIS A 74 1.49 8.40 10.81
C HIS A 74 1.35 9.06 9.43
N LEU A 75 0.13 9.53 9.10
CA LEU A 75 -0.18 10.03 7.77
C LEU A 75 -0.13 11.54 7.70
N THR A 76 0.49 12.05 6.64
CA THR A 76 0.38 13.44 6.21
C THR A 76 0.02 13.50 4.73
N ARG A 77 -0.46 14.67 4.28
CA ARG A 77 -0.82 14.88 2.88
C ARG A 77 0.02 16.00 2.28
N THR A 78 0.29 15.90 0.97
CA THR A 78 0.87 17.03 0.23
C THR A 78 -0.10 18.22 0.24
N PRO A 79 0.39 19.45 0.08
CA PRO A 79 -0.46 20.63 -0.04
C PRO A 79 -1.50 20.48 -1.15
N PHE A 80 -2.68 21.06 -0.93
CA PHE A 80 -3.74 21.07 -1.92
C PHE A 80 -3.33 21.85 -3.18
N VAL A 81 -3.58 21.26 -4.35
CA VAL A 81 -3.45 21.91 -5.65
C VAL A 81 -4.75 21.70 -6.45
N PRO A 82 -5.31 22.75 -7.09
CA PRO A 82 -6.59 22.68 -7.81
C PRO A 82 -6.43 22.08 -9.21
N VAL A 83 -5.78 20.91 -9.31
CA VAL A 83 -5.50 20.22 -10.59
C VAL A 83 -6.11 18.82 -10.53
N GLU A 84 -6.75 18.40 -11.62
CA GLU A 84 -7.30 17.05 -11.75
C GLU A 84 -6.18 16.03 -11.97
N VAL A 85 -6.49 14.75 -11.70
CA VAL A 85 -5.55 13.63 -11.88
C VAL A 85 -5.07 13.59 -13.34
N SER A 86 -3.78 13.86 -13.50
CA SER A 86 -3.07 14.03 -14.78
C SER A 86 -1.58 13.78 -14.59
N LEU A 87 -0.80 13.84 -15.66
CA LEU A 87 0.66 13.81 -15.55
C LEU A 87 1.20 15.07 -14.85
N ASP A 88 0.54 16.21 -15.01
CA ASP A 88 0.97 17.45 -14.36
C ASP A 88 0.69 17.41 -12.87
N LEU A 89 -0.48 16.92 -12.45
CA LEU A 89 -0.73 16.66 -11.03
C LEU A 89 0.31 15.67 -10.46
N ALA A 90 0.57 14.57 -11.17
CA ALA A 90 1.54 13.57 -10.71
C ALA A 90 2.93 14.18 -10.46
N ARG A 91 3.39 15.12 -11.32
CA ARG A 91 4.65 15.87 -11.13
C ARG A 91 4.58 16.79 -9.93
N LEU A 92 3.50 17.58 -9.79
CA LEU A 92 3.34 18.53 -8.68
C LEU A 92 3.36 17.84 -7.32
N VAL A 93 2.62 16.74 -7.15
CA VAL A 93 2.57 16.02 -5.84
C VAL A 93 3.82 15.18 -5.56
N SER A 94 4.75 15.11 -6.52
CA SER A 94 6.02 14.36 -6.40
C SER A 94 7.25 15.27 -6.35
N GLU A 95 7.08 16.58 -6.23
CA GLU A 95 8.18 17.51 -6.04
C GLU A 95 8.98 17.18 -4.77
N HIS A 96 10.31 17.07 -4.91
CA HIS A 96 11.19 16.60 -3.84
C HIS A 96 11.16 17.50 -2.60
N GLU A 97 11.02 18.82 -2.79
CA GLU A 97 10.92 19.77 -1.66
C GLU A 97 9.64 19.54 -0.87
N THR A 98 8.49 19.44 -1.56
CA THR A 98 7.18 19.13 -0.94
C THR A 98 7.22 17.83 -0.16
N LEU A 99 7.80 16.77 -0.72
CA LEU A 99 7.94 15.49 -0.04
C LEU A 99 8.89 15.59 1.14
N GLY A 100 10.01 16.32 1.01
CA GLY A 100 10.96 16.55 2.09
C GLY A 100 10.35 17.28 3.28
N GLU A 101 9.51 18.30 3.06
CA GLU A 101 8.77 19.00 4.11
C GLU A 101 7.80 18.05 4.85
N ALA A 102 7.06 17.25 4.10
CA ALA A 102 6.15 16.26 4.66
C ALA A 102 6.89 15.21 5.53
N VAL A 103 8.05 14.74 5.08
CA VAL A 103 8.90 13.80 5.82
C VAL A 103 9.44 14.45 7.11
N ARG A 104 9.96 15.67 7.03
CA ARG A 104 10.43 16.41 8.22
C ARG A 104 9.33 16.60 9.26
N ALA A 105 8.11 16.90 8.83
CA ALA A 105 6.99 17.01 9.75
C ALA A 105 6.67 15.69 10.47
N LEU A 106 6.79 14.56 9.75
CA LEU A 106 6.56 13.23 10.33
C LEU A 106 7.72 12.74 11.20
N SER A 107 8.92 13.31 11.08
CA SER A 107 10.08 12.92 11.93
C SER A 107 9.81 13.19 13.42
N ALA A 108 8.88 14.08 13.75
CA ALA A 108 8.50 14.37 15.13
C ALA A 108 7.96 13.17 15.92
N VAL A 109 7.47 12.13 15.23
CA VAL A 109 6.95 10.90 15.85
C VAL A 109 7.94 9.72 15.74
N ALA A 110 9.19 10.00 15.33
CA ALA A 110 10.28 9.04 15.19
C ALA A 110 9.89 7.74 14.44
N PRO A 111 9.41 7.82 13.20
CA PRO A 111 9.07 6.64 12.41
C PRO A 111 10.32 5.84 12.04
N GLU A 112 10.15 4.53 11.74
CA GLU A 112 11.24 3.66 11.32
C GLU A 112 11.40 3.60 9.79
N VAL A 113 10.38 4.01 9.04
CA VAL A 113 10.36 4.00 7.57
C VAL A 113 9.44 5.11 7.05
N VAL A 114 9.74 5.62 5.87
CA VAL A 114 8.87 6.56 5.15
C VAL A 114 8.30 5.89 3.91
N ALA A 115 6.99 5.98 3.70
CA ALA A 115 6.28 5.50 2.52
C ALA A 115 5.60 6.65 1.78
N TYR A 116 5.87 6.80 0.48
CA TYR A 116 5.12 7.69 -0.39
C TYR A 116 3.99 6.92 -1.07
N ALA A 117 2.78 7.11 -0.56
CA ALA A 117 1.57 6.41 -1.01
C ALA A 117 0.91 7.13 -2.19
N CYS A 118 1.63 7.20 -3.31
CA CYS A 118 1.13 7.76 -4.58
C CYS A 118 1.73 7.03 -5.78
N THR A 119 0.90 6.30 -6.51
CA THR A 119 1.39 5.52 -7.65
C THR A 119 1.85 6.45 -8.79
N SER A 120 0.98 7.35 -9.27
CA SER A 120 1.30 8.21 -10.41
C SER A 120 2.48 9.15 -10.14
N GLY A 121 2.54 9.74 -8.96
CA GLY A 121 3.67 10.57 -8.54
C GLY A 121 4.98 9.82 -8.50
N SER A 122 4.97 8.53 -8.11
CA SER A 122 6.19 7.75 -8.01
C SER A 122 6.69 7.17 -9.35
N PHE A 123 5.84 7.00 -10.38
CA PHE A 123 6.31 6.51 -11.68
C PHE A 123 6.52 7.61 -12.73
N VAL A 124 6.00 8.83 -12.54
CA VAL A 124 5.97 9.87 -13.59
C VAL A 124 7.36 10.27 -14.08
N GLY A 125 8.37 10.15 -13.24
CA GLY A 125 9.78 10.42 -13.55
C GLY A 125 10.58 9.22 -14.08
N GLY A 126 9.93 8.07 -14.36
CA GLY A 126 10.62 6.82 -14.69
C GLY A 126 11.37 6.22 -13.48
N ILE A 127 12.14 5.18 -13.69
CA ILE A 127 12.91 4.50 -12.63
C ILE A 127 13.95 5.44 -12.00
N ALA A 128 14.61 6.26 -12.81
CA ALA A 128 15.60 7.22 -12.32
C ALA A 128 14.96 8.28 -11.41
N GLY A 129 13.79 8.81 -11.79
CA GLY A 129 13.03 9.78 -10.98
C GLY A 129 12.52 9.17 -9.69
N GLU A 130 12.04 7.92 -9.70
CA GLU A 130 11.61 7.18 -8.53
C GLU A 130 12.76 7.01 -7.51
N ARG A 131 13.95 6.60 -7.98
CA ARG A 131 15.14 6.46 -7.13
C ARG A 131 15.59 7.80 -6.54
N ALA A 132 15.55 8.87 -7.33
CA ALA A 132 15.88 10.22 -6.86
C ALA A 132 14.90 10.69 -5.78
N MET A 133 13.62 10.37 -5.92
CA MET A 133 12.58 10.64 -4.93
C MET A 133 12.83 9.89 -3.61
N CYS A 134 13.11 8.59 -3.66
CA CYS A 134 13.50 7.81 -2.48
C CYS A 134 14.71 8.42 -1.78
N ALA A 135 15.76 8.80 -2.52
CA ALA A 135 16.95 9.42 -1.96
C ALA A 135 16.64 10.77 -1.30
N ALA A 136 15.77 11.60 -1.91
CA ALA A 136 15.37 12.89 -1.36
C ALA A 136 14.57 12.72 -0.06
N MET A 137 13.61 11.80 -0.02
CA MET A 137 12.85 11.50 1.19
C MET A 137 13.74 10.95 2.31
N SER A 138 14.63 10.02 2.00
CA SER A 138 15.57 9.47 2.97
C SER A 138 16.48 10.56 3.56
N GLY A 139 17.02 11.44 2.73
CA GLY A 139 17.83 12.57 3.17
C GLY A 139 17.08 13.58 4.04
N ALA A 140 15.78 13.79 3.78
CA ALA A 140 14.94 14.68 4.60
C ALA A 140 14.56 14.07 5.95
N GLY A 141 14.64 12.76 6.11
CA GLY A 141 14.27 11.99 7.31
C GLY A 141 15.47 11.36 8.04
N ASP A 142 16.60 12.03 8.09
CA ASP A 142 17.80 11.55 8.80
C ASP A 142 18.24 10.13 8.36
N ALA A 143 18.25 9.90 7.05
CA ALA A 143 18.58 8.62 6.42
C ALA A 143 17.58 7.46 6.71
N LEU A 144 16.33 7.76 7.03
CA LEU A 144 15.29 6.75 7.18
C LEU A 144 15.12 5.94 5.87
N PRO A 145 14.91 4.62 5.97
CA PRO A 145 14.50 3.83 4.81
C PRO A 145 13.26 4.43 4.17
N SER A 146 13.27 4.58 2.85
CA SER A 146 12.15 5.17 2.12
C SER A 146 11.66 4.21 1.05
N VAL A 147 10.34 4.16 0.85
CA VAL A 147 9.69 3.39 -0.20
C VAL A 147 8.70 4.27 -0.95
N THR A 148 8.51 3.99 -2.23
CA THR A 148 7.43 4.57 -3.04
C THR A 148 6.50 3.45 -3.49
N THR A 149 5.26 3.79 -3.82
CA THR A 149 4.32 2.80 -4.37
C THR A 149 4.85 2.10 -5.62
N SER A 150 5.47 2.85 -6.54
CA SER A 150 5.96 2.27 -7.80
C SER A 150 7.26 1.48 -7.63
N GLY A 151 8.16 1.91 -6.73
CA GLY A 151 9.33 1.12 -6.33
C GLY A 151 8.92 -0.18 -5.66
N ALA A 152 7.95 -0.12 -4.73
CA ALA A 152 7.37 -1.28 -4.07
C ALA A 152 6.71 -2.27 -5.06
N LEU A 153 6.08 -1.76 -6.12
CA LEU A 153 5.57 -2.62 -7.20
C LEU A 153 6.71 -3.41 -7.85
N LEU A 154 7.81 -2.77 -8.23
CA LEU A 154 8.94 -3.48 -8.86
C LEU A 154 9.54 -4.52 -7.91
N GLU A 155 9.69 -4.20 -6.64
CA GLU A 155 10.14 -5.16 -5.62
C GLU A 155 9.19 -6.36 -5.48
N ALA A 156 7.88 -6.13 -5.50
CA ALA A 156 6.89 -7.20 -5.41
C ALA A 156 6.90 -8.10 -6.67
N LEU A 157 7.06 -7.51 -7.86
CA LEU A 157 7.19 -8.26 -9.11
C LEU A 157 8.47 -9.12 -9.12
N GLU A 158 9.57 -8.61 -8.58
CA GLU A 158 10.83 -9.35 -8.43
C GLU A 158 10.69 -10.48 -7.41
N GLU A 159 10.11 -10.22 -6.24
CA GLU A 159 9.85 -11.23 -5.18
C GLU A 159 9.04 -12.41 -5.70
N LEU A 160 8.01 -12.13 -6.51
CA LEU A 160 7.15 -13.13 -7.12
C LEU A 160 7.70 -13.69 -8.46
N ARG A 161 8.87 -13.21 -8.90
CA ARG A 161 9.53 -13.60 -10.17
C ARG A 161 8.65 -13.37 -11.40
N ILE A 162 7.84 -12.31 -11.39
CA ILE A 162 6.93 -11.93 -12.46
C ILE A 162 7.71 -11.31 -13.62
N ARG A 163 7.36 -11.71 -14.85
CA ARG A 163 7.92 -11.16 -16.09
C ARG A 163 6.86 -10.58 -17.03
N ARG A 164 5.61 -10.96 -16.82
CA ARG A 164 4.47 -10.53 -17.62
C ARG A 164 3.38 -10.03 -16.70
N VAL A 165 2.95 -8.78 -16.85
CA VAL A 165 1.92 -8.19 -16.00
C VAL A 165 0.75 -7.66 -16.81
N ALA A 166 -0.46 -7.85 -16.32
CA ALA A 166 -1.64 -7.14 -16.76
C ALA A 166 -1.87 -5.92 -15.85
N LEU A 167 -2.37 -4.81 -16.39
CA LEU A 167 -2.58 -3.57 -15.67
C LEU A 167 -4.05 -3.16 -15.64
N VAL A 168 -4.52 -2.76 -14.46
CA VAL A 168 -5.77 -2.01 -14.28
C VAL A 168 -5.42 -0.65 -13.73
N THR A 169 -5.96 0.41 -14.34
CA THR A 169 -5.76 1.79 -13.90
C THR A 169 -7.07 2.57 -13.91
N PRO A 170 -7.29 3.48 -12.95
CA PRO A 170 -8.42 4.40 -13.02
C PRO A 170 -8.16 5.59 -13.95
N TYR A 171 -6.91 5.81 -14.35
CA TYR A 171 -6.40 7.01 -15.01
C TYR A 171 -6.87 7.19 -16.44
N THR A 172 -6.57 8.40 -16.97
CA THR A 172 -6.61 8.67 -18.40
C THR A 172 -5.55 7.86 -19.16
N VAL A 173 -5.70 7.77 -20.48
CA VAL A 173 -4.77 7.05 -21.35
C VAL A 173 -3.32 7.55 -21.24
N SER A 174 -3.12 8.85 -21.04
CA SER A 174 -1.76 9.45 -20.95
C SER A 174 -1.03 8.99 -19.68
N VAL A 175 -1.72 8.99 -18.53
CA VAL A 175 -1.16 8.53 -17.25
C VAL A 175 -0.97 7.00 -17.26
N THR A 176 -1.90 6.27 -17.84
CA THR A 176 -1.80 4.81 -18.00
C THR A 176 -0.57 4.43 -18.84
N ARG A 177 -0.35 5.09 -19.98
CA ARG A 177 0.85 4.86 -20.80
C ARG A 177 2.17 5.22 -20.10
N ALA A 178 2.15 6.17 -19.15
CA ALA A 178 3.33 6.45 -18.36
C ALA A 178 3.66 5.29 -17.42
N LEU A 179 2.64 4.64 -16.81
CA LEU A 179 2.83 3.44 -16.02
C LEU A 179 3.33 2.27 -16.88
N GLU A 180 2.76 2.07 -18.07
CA GLU A 180 3.22 1.03 -19.01
C GLU A 180 4.71 1.19 -19.34
N ARG A 181 5.16 2.43 -19.63
CA ARG A 181 6.58 2.73 -19.87
C ARG A 181 7.45 2.45 -18.65
N TYR A 182 7.01 2.86 -17.45
CA TYR A 182 7.75 2.63 -16.21
C TYR A 182 7.99 1.13 -15.96
N VAL A 183 6.95 0.33 -16.12
CA VAL A 183 7.02 -1.13 -15.97
C VAL A 183 7.91 -1.77 -17.04
N ALA A 184 7.78 -1.29 -18.29
CA ALA A 184 8.62 -1.77 -19.40
C ALA A 184 10.11 -1.39 -19.25
N GLU A 185 10.41 -0.20 -18.68
CA GLU A 185 11.78 0.23 -18.32
C GLU A 185 12.43 -0.73 -17.32
N ALA A 186 11.65 -1.35 -16.44
CA ALA A 186 12.11 -2.40 -15.52
C ALA A 186 12.27 -3.79 -16.17
N GLY A 187 12.06 -3.92 -17.47
CA GLY A 187 12.15 -5.19 -18.19
C GLY A 187 10.94 -6.10 -18.03
N ILE A 188 9.83 -5.61 -17.49
CA ILE A 188 8.58 -6.34 -17.33
C ILE A 188 7.66 -6.08 -18.53
N ARG A 189 7.14 -7.13 -19.14
CA ARG A 189 6.25 -7.02 -20.29
C ARG A 189 4.80 -6.80 -19.86
N VAL A 190 4.18 -5.70 -20.30
CA VAL A 190 2.74 -5.48 -20.15
C VAL A 190 2.01 -6.30 -21.21
N THR A 191 1.11 -7.20 -20.80
CA THR A 191 0.39 -8.14 -21.68
C THR A 191 -1.08 -7.81 -21.86
N GLY A 192 -1.62 -6.96 -21.02
CA GLY A 192 -2.99 -6.45 -21.09
C GLY A 192 -3.12 -5.21 -20.24
N CYS A 193 -4.00 -4.31 -20.68
CA CYS A 193 -4.27 -3.08 -19.95
C CYS A 193 -5.75 -2.71 -20.06
N SER A 194 -6.34 -2.31 -18.93
CA SER A 194 -7.69 -1.78 -18.88
C SER A 194 -7.68 -0.50 -18.04
N PHE A 195 -8.31 0.57 -18.53
CA PHE A 195 -8.33 1.87 -17.85
C PHE A 195 -9.74 2.49 -17.84
N MET A 196 -10.01 3.36 -16.85
CA MET A 196 -11.33 3.97 -16.64
C MET A 196 -11.44 5.39 -17.22
N GLY A 197 -10.34 6.12 -17.38
CA GLY A 197 -10.34 7.52 -17.85
C GLY A 197 -10.79 8.54 -16.81
N LEU A 198 -10.67 8.22 -15.51
CA LEU A 198 -11.09 9.11 -14.43
C LEU A 198 -10.03 10.17 -14.13
N THR A 199 -10.51 11.37 -13.77
CA THR A 199 -9.67 12.49 -13.36
C THR A 199 -9.95 12.96 -11.93
N ARG A 200 -10.98 12.41 -11.27
CA ARG A 200 -11.36 12.76 -9.89
C ARG A 200 -12.21 11.66 -9.24
N ARG A 201 -12.35 11.70 -7.92
CA ARG A 201 -13.23 10.81 -7.11
C ARG A 201 -12.97 9.32 -7.33
N ILE A 202 -11.72 8.93 -7.53
CA ILE A 202 -11.32 7.55 -7.80
C ILE A 202 -11.72 6.62 -6.64
N TRP A 203 -11.71 7.11 -5.40
CA TRP A 203 -12.12 6.36 -4.20
C TRP A 203 -13.60 5.95 -4.19
N GLN A 204 -14.43 6.48 -5.08
CA GLN A 204 -15.84 6.13 -5.21
C GLN A 204 -16.10 4.99 -6.20
N VAL A 205 -15.07 4.46 -6.86
CA VAL A 205 -15.19 3.33 -7.79
C VAL A 205 -15.64 2.10 -7.02
N PRO A 206 -16.77 1.48 -7.36
CA PRO A 206 -17.24 0.28 -6.69
C PRO A 206 -16.40 -0.94 -7.06
N TYR A 207 -16.31 -1.90 -6.16
CA TYR A 207 -15.54 -3.15 -6.37
C TYR A 207 -15.94 -3.91 -7.64
N ARG A 208 -17.24 -3.94 -7.99
CA ARG A 208 -17.71 -4.59 -9.22
C ARG A 208 -17.03 -4.06 -10.48
N ASP A 209 -16.73 -2.75 -10.52
CA ASP A 209 -16.09 -2.12 -11.67
C ASP A 209 -14.60 -2.45 -11.71
N VAL A 210 -13.93 -2.51 -10.54
CA VAL A 210 -12.55 -2.98 -10.41
C VAL A 210 -12.44 -4.44 -10.89
N VAL A 211 -13.34 -5.32 -10.45
CA VAL A 211 -13.39 -6.73 -10.87
C VAL A 211 -13.62 -6.85 -12.38
N ALA A 212 -14.57 -6.08 -12.93
CA ALA A 212 -14.81 -6.09 -14.37
C ALA A 212 -13.60 -5.63 -15.19
N MET A 213 -12.85 -4.66 -14.68
CA MET A 213 -11.59 -4.18 -15.29
C MET A 213 -10.50 -5.26 -15.23
N ALA A 214 -10.36 -5.92 -14.08
CA ALA A 214 -9.40 -6.99 -13.87
C ALA A 214 -9.59 -8.14 -14.88
N ARG A 215 -10.82 -8.59 -15.03
CA ARG A 215 -11.20 -9.63 -16.00
C ARG A 215 -10.89 -9.25 -17.45
N ARG A 216 -11.06 -7.97 -17.80
CA ARG A 216 -10.72 -7.48 -19.16
C ARG A 216 -9.22 -7.40 -19.40
N ALA A 217 -8.45 -7.02 -18.38
CA ALA A 217 -7.00 -6.85 -18.50
C ALA A 217 -6.25 -8.19 -18.48
N ALA A 218 -6.62 -9.09 -17.55
CA ALA A 218 -5.93 -10.36 -17.31
C ALA A 218 -6.56 -11.49 -18.13
N ARG A 219 -6.09 -11.65 -19.37
CA ARG A 219 -6.48 -12.82 -20.20
C ARG A 219 -5.81 -14.08 -19.68
N PRO A 220 -6.51 -15.23 -19.64
CA PRO A 220 -5.94 -16.49 -19.19
C PRO A 220 -4.61 -16.84 -19.89
N GLY A 221 -3.59 -17.20 -19.11
CA GLY A 221 -2.26 -17.58 -19.62
C GLY A 221 -1.40 -16.46 -20.21
N ALA A 222 -1.93 -15.23 -20.34
CA ALA A 222 -1.18 -14.12 -20.94
C ALA A 222 -0.28 -13.39 -19.94
N ALA A 223 -0.70 -13.28 -18.67
CA ALA A 223 0.03 -12.59 -17.61
C ALA A 223 0.45 -13.55 -16.49
N ASP A 224 1.54 -13.21 -15.81
CA ASP A 224 2.02 -13.90 -14.61
C ASP A 224 1.45 -13.26 -13.34
N ALA A 225 0.99 -12.00 -13.42
CA ALA A 225 0.31 -11.26 -12.36
C ALA A 225 -0.60 -10.18 -12.93
N LEU A 226 -1.51 -9.70 -12.10
CA LEU A 226 -2.32 -8.49 -12.31
C LEU A 226 -1.87 -7.40 -11.34
N PHE A 227 -1.67 -6.17 -11.82
CA PHE A 227 -1.47 -5.01 -10.97
C PHE A 227 -2.63 -4.02 -11.10
N ILE A 228 -3.26 -3.70 -9.95
CA ILE A 228 -4.31 -2.69 -9.82
C ILE A 228 -3.68 -1.41 -9.30
N SER A 229 -3.51 -0.45 -10.19
CA SER A 229 -2.82 0.82 -9.95
C SER A 229 -3.73 1.84 -9.28
N CYS A 230 -3.15 2.78 -8.58
CA CYS A 230 -3.73 3.91 -7.83
C CYS A 230 -4.03 3.60 -6.37
N THR A 231 -3.37 4.34 -5.48
CA THR A 231 -3.61 4.24 -4.03
C THR A 231 -5.03 4.70 -3.64
N ASN A 232 -5.71 5.46 -4.50
CA ASN A 232 -7.10 5.87 -4.30
C ASN A 232 -8.14 4.93 -4.91
N LEU A 233 -7.73 3.78 -5.50
CA LEU A 233 -8.68 2.79 -6.02
C LEU A 233 -8.90 1.70 -4.95
N PRO A 234 -10.15 1.47 -4.47
CA PRO A 234 -10.43 0.44 -3.46
C PRO A 234 -10.11 -0.96 -3.98
N THR A 235 -9.38 -1.78 -3.21
CA THR A 235 -8.88 -3.07 -3.71
C THR A 235 -8.87 -4.20 -2.69
N TYR A 236 -8.76 -3.93 -1.41
CA TYR A 236 -8.46 -4.95 -0.40
C TYR A 236 -9.36 -6.20 -0.49
N ASP A 237 -10.68 -6.01 -0.56
CA ASP A 237 -11.63 -7.11 -0.49
C ASP A 237 -11.76 -7.90 -1.81
N VAL A 238 -11.26 -7.34 -2.92
CA VAL A 238 -11.33 -8.03 -4.23
C VAL A 238 -10.08 -8.84 -4.55
N ILE A 239 -8.95 -8.61 -3.87
CA ILE A 239 -7.69 -9.30 -4.15
C ILE A 239 -7.84 -10.82 -4.03
N PRO A 240 -8.28 -11.41 -2.88
CA PRO A 240 -8.36 -12.86 -2.75
C PRO A 240 -9.32 -13.50 -3.75
N GLN A 241 -10.43 -12.82 -4.06
CA GLN A 241 -11.42 -13.32 -5.01
C GLN A 241 -10.87 -13.33 -6.44
N LEU A 242 -10.18 -12.26 -6.85
CA LEU A 242 -9.56 -12.18 -8.16
C LEU A 242 -8.42 -13.19 -8.32
N GLU A 243 -7.61 -13.40 -7.29
CA GLU A 243 -6.56 -14.41 -7.29
C GLU A 243 -7.14 -15.81 -7.43
N ALA A 244 -8.21 -16.13 -6.70
CA ALA A 244 -8.89 -17.41 -6.81
C ALA A 244 -9.48 -17.65 -8.21
N GLU A 245 -10.01 -16.60 -8.86
CA GLU A 245 -10.59 -16.68 -10.20
C GLU A 245 -9.52 -16.72 -11.30
N LEU A 246 -8.56 -15.80 -11.25
CA LEU A 246 -7.57 -15.62 -12.33
C LEU A 246 -6.40 -16.60 -12.25
N ARG A 247 -6.18 -17.24 -11.10
CA ARG A 247 -5.06 -18.16 -10.82
C ARG A 247 -3.68 -17.53 -11.01
N ILE A 248 -3.58 -16.24 -10.77
CA ILE A 248 -2.35 -15.46 -10.78
C ILE A 248 -2.35 -14.49 -9.59
N PRO A 249 -1.19 -14.08 -9.07
CA PRO A 249 -1.11 -13.04 -8.06
C PRO A 249 -1.78 -11.74 -8.51
N VAL A 250 -2.53 -11.12 -7.59
CA VAL A 250 -3.14 -9.81 -7.80
C VAL A 250 -2.52 -8.81 -6.81
N LEU A 251 -1.80 -7.87 -7.36
CA LEU A 251 -1.11 -6.82 -6.62
C LEU A 251 -1.93 -5.53 -6.67
N SER A 252 -1.97 -4.78 -5.57
CA SER A 252 -2.56 -3.45 -5.58
C SER A 252 -1.58 -2.40 -5.06
N ALA A 253 -1.80 -1.15 -5.46
CA ALA A 253 -0.95 -0.03 -5.08
C ALA A 253 -0.79 0.10 -3.56
N ASN A 254 -1.87 0.05 -2.79
CA ASN A 254 -1.84 0.13 -1.34
C ASN A 254 -1.16 -1.09 -0.70
N GLN A 255 -1.45 -2.30 -1.21
CA GLN A 255 -0.86 -3.55 -0.72
C GLN A 255 0.66 -3.54 -0.85
N VAL A 256 1.19 -3.26 -2.05
CA VAL A 256 2.65 -3.27 -2.28
C VAL A 256 3.36 -2.18 -1.47
N THR A 257 2.72 -1.01 -1.28
CA THR A 257 3.27 0.08 -0.48
C THR A 257 3.44 -0.36 0.98
N MET A 258 2.39 -0.91 1.60
CA MET A 258 2.45 -1.38 2.98
C MET A 258 3.37 -2.59 3.13
N TRP A 259 3.33 -3.55 2.20
CA TRP A 259 4.24 -4.70 2.20
C TRP A 259 5.72 -4.26 2.20
N ALA A 260 6.10 -3.35 1.31
CA ALA A 260 7.48 -2.89 1.23
C ALA A 260 7.91 -2.07 2.45
N ALA A 261 7.03 -1.19 2.97
CA ALA A 261 7.31 -0.40 4.16
C ALA A 261 7.54 -1.28 5.40
N LEU A 262 6.64 -2.24 5.65
CA LEU A 262 6.76 -3.17 6.77
C LEU A 262 7.97 -4.09 6.65
N ARG A 263 8.31 -4.51 5.43
CA ARG A 263 9.52 -5.29 5.16
C ARG A 263 10.81 -4.51 5.53
N ARG A 264 10.86 -3.19 5.30
CA ARG A 264 11.98 -2.33 5.74
C ARG A 264 12.13 -2.30 7.26
N MET A 265 11.05 -2.48 7.99
CA MET A 265 11.05 -2.58 9.46
C MET A 265 11.33 -4.00 9.97
N GLY A 266 11.52 -5.00 9.09
CA GLY A 266 11.64 -6.40 9.47
C GLY A 266 10.33 -7.01 9.99
N THR A 267 9.19 -6.42 9.64
CA THR A 267 7.83 -6.84 10.01
C THR A 267 7.07 -7.32 8.77
N ARG A 268 6.07 -8.18 8.94
CA ARG A 268 5.25 -8.68 7.85
C ARG A 268 3.92 -7.93 7.78
N ALA A 269 3.49 -7.61 6.57
CA ALA A 269 2.13 -7.14 6.34
C ALA A 269 1.14 -8.28 6.59
N VAL A 270 -0.05 -7.92 7.08
CA VAL A 270 -1.16 -8.86 7.28
C VAL A 270 -2.09 -8.81 6.09
N GLY A 271 -2.62 -9.95 5.68
CA GLY A 271 -3.53 -10.03 4.52
C GLY A 271 -3.76 -11.49 4.16
N PRO A 272 -4.68 -12.16 4.86
CA PRO A 272 -4.94 -13.57 4.62
C PRO A 272 -5.41 -13.79 3.18
N TYR A 273 -5.00 -14.92 2.60
CA TYR A 273 -5.36 -15.33 1.25
C TYR A 273 -4.90 -14.39 0.12
N GLN A 274 -3.84 -13.59 0.34
CA GLN A 274 -3.23 -12.73 -0.68
C GLN A 274 -1.84 -13.25 -1.04
N ALA A 275 -1.62 -13.62 -2.30
CA ALA A 275 -0.42 -14.32 -2.76
C ALA A 275 0.91 -13.60 -2.47
N LEU A 276 0.92 -12.26 -2.42
CA LEU A 276 2.11 -11.50 -2.05
C LEU A 276 2.47 -11.69 -0.57
N LEU A 277 1.49 -11.85 0.31
CA LEU A 277 1.64 -11.81 1.77
C LEU A 277 1.61 -13.20 2.41
N ASP A 278 0.95 -14.15 1.77
CA ASP A 278 0.72 -15.50 2.23
C ASP A 278 1.21 -16.52 1.19
N GLU A 279 2.29 -17.25 1.50
CA GLU A 279 2.83 -18.26 0.60
C GLU A 279 1.85 -19.41 0.35
N ALA A 280 1.01 -19.73 1.35
CA ALA A 280 -0.01 -20.77 1.19
C ALA A 280 -1.08 -20.37 0.15
N ALA A 281 -1.34 -19.09 -0.01
CA ALA A 281 -2.26 -18.58 -1.03
C ALA A 281 -1.73 -18.75 -2.47
N ARG A 282 -0.43 -19.00 -2.64
CA ARG A 282 0.19 -19.26 -3.97
C ARG A 282 -0.06 -20.67 -4.47
N ALA A 283 -0.42 -21.58 -3.59
CA ALA A 283 -0.77 -22.95 -3.95
C ALA A 283 -2.24 -23.00 -4.40
N TRP A 284 -2.50 -22.62 -5.66
CA TRP A 284 -3.84 -22.70 -6.24
C TRP A 284 -4.31 -24.16 -6.23
N PRO A 285 -5.47 -24.50 -5.63
CA PRO A 285 -6.02 -25.85 -5.73
C PRO A 285 -6.22 -26.17 -7.21
N VAL A 286 -5.65 -27.31 -7.64
CA VAL A 286 -5.90 -27.86 -8.97
C VAL A 286 -7.39 -28.21 -9.01
N LEU A 287 -8.18 -27.48 -9.81
CA LEU A 287 -9.56 -27.91 -10.05
C LEU A 287 -9.50 -29.27 -10.72
N PRO A 288 -10.30 -30.26 -10.30
CA PRO A 288 -10.45 -31.48 -11.05
C PRO A 288 -10.81 -31.09 -12.49
N GLU A 289 -10.08 -31.62 -13.47
CA GLU A 289 -10.49 -31.52 -14.87
C GLU A 289 -11.96 -31.93 -14.92
N GLU A 290 -12.83 -31.02 -15.38
CA GLU A 290 -14.20 -31.39 -15.71
C GLU A 290 -14.09 -32.56 -16.68
N ALA A 291 -14.53 -33.72 -16.24
CA ALA A 291 -14.58 -34.91 -17.06
C ALA A 291 -15.35 -34.52 -18.33
N GLN A 292 -14.62 -34.31 -19.43
CA GLN A 292 -15.22 -34.14 -20.75
C GLN A 292 -15.99 -35.42 -21.03
N GLY A 293 -17.31 -35.34 -20.79
CA GLY A 293 -18.22 -36.42 -21.08
C GLY A 293 -18.17 -36.71 -22.56
N HIS A 294 -17.54 -37.83 -22.88
CA HIS A 294 -17.71 -38.50 -24.18
C HIS A 294 -19.19 -38.82 -24.27
N GLN A 295 -19.94 -37.98 -24.96
CA GLN A 295 -21.24 -38.39 -25.53
C GLN A 295 -20.95 -39.13 -26.82
N ASP A 296 -20.77 -40.44 -26.69
CA ASP A 296 -20.88 -41.36 -27.80
C ASP A 296 -22.33 -41.32 -28.33
N HIS A 297 -22.53 -40.63 -29.46
CA HIS A 297 -23.71 -40.75 -30.25
C HIS A 297 -23.70 -42.15 -30.90
N GLN A 298 -24.37 -43.14 -30.25
CA GLN A 298 -24.78 -44.34 -30.93
C GLN A 298 -25.94 -43.99 -31.88
N GLU A 299 -25.62 -43.81 -33.15
CA GLU A 299 -26.60 -43.85 -34.22
C GLU A 299 -27.14 -45.27 -34.33
N HIS A 300 -28.34 -45.51 -33.82
CA HIS A 300 -29.12 -46.71 -34.18
C HIS A 300 -29.70 -46.52 -35.57
N GLY A 301 -29.08 -47.16 -36.55
CA GLY A 301 -29.69 -47.39 -37.83
C GLY A 301 -30.78 -48.45 -37.71
N GLU A 302 -32.04 -48.05 -37.78
CA GLU A 302 -33.11 -48.99 -38.09
C GLU A 302 -33.41 -48.97 -39.60
N GLY A 303 -33.12 -50.09 -40.25
CA GLY A 303 -33.53 -50.35 -41.60
C GLY A 303 -35.01 -50.71 -41.65
N LEU A 304 -35.69 -50.17 -42.61
CA LEU A 304 -37.02 -50.66 -43.06
C LEU A 304 -36.92 -51.11 -44.50
N THR A 305 -37.28 -52.35 -44.68
CA THR A 305 -37.58 -53.05 -45.95
C THR A 305 -38.73 -52.43 -46.69
#